data_91de9007dcec4880b5c9af4f61beac5d
#
_entry.id   91de9007dcec4880b5c9af4f61beac5d
#
_cell.length_a   1.000
_cell.length_b   1.000
_cell.length_c   1.000
_cell.angle_alpha   90.00
_cell.angle_beta   90.00
_cell.angle_gamma   90.00
#
_symmetry.space_group_name_H-M   'P 1'
#
loop_
_entity.id
_entity.type
_entity.pdbx_description
1 polymer ?
#
loop_
_entity_poly.entity_id
_entity_poly.type
_entity_poly.pdbx_seq_one_letter_code
_entity_poly.pdbx_strand_id
1 'polypeptide(L)'
;MAEKRLLTKEETKGFSVQDLIIVAVLLAAGTVLKLFVGSVINFFGMKPNFIIASYCLAILLVRPNLTGCAIIGLLAGAICQFLPGTPWLNFISELLGAVTMFFMMKVPFKFGKLNLNPLLSTFVSTVVSGGSFVVCLLLFMGASSSSLVAYIPIVLGTAAIGSVLVQLLYLPLKKVLNR
;
A
#
# COMPACT_ATOMS: atom_id res chain seq x y z
N MET A 1 19.31 -27.79 -39.47
CA MET A 1 18.94 -27.91 -38.02
C MET A 1 18.24 -26.64 -37.62
N ALA A 2 16.89 -26.70 -37.49
CA ALA A 2 16.10 -25.52 -37.10
C ALA A 2 16.02 -25.49 -35.57
N GLU A 3 16.68 -24.51 -34.99
CA GLU A 3 16.65 -24.23 -33.56
C GLU A 3 15.26 -23.72 -33.18
N LYS A 4 14.48 -24.55 -32.52
CA LYS A 4 13.18 -24.20 -31.94
C LYS A 4 13.42 -23.21 -30.80
N ARG A 5 13.29 -21.92 -31.08
CA ARG A 5 13.13 -20.90 -30.04
C ARG A 5 11.84 -21.18 -29.28
N LEU A 6 11.97 -21.82 -28.14
CA LEU A 6 10.91 -21.88 -27.14
C LEU A 6 10.76 -20.45 -26.56
N LEU A 7 9.87 -19.68 -27.15
CA LEU A 7 9.34 -18.48 -26.51
C LEU A 7 8.58 -18.97 -25.28
N THR A 8 9.22 -18.91 -24.12
CA THR A 8 8.53 -19.09 -22.85
C THR A 8 7.56 -17.91 -22.73
N LYS A 9 6.31 -18.15 -23.09
CA LYS A 9 5.22 -17.22 -22.83
C LYS A 9 5.16 -17.10 -21.31
N GLU A 10 5.64 -15.98 -20.74
CA GLU A 10 5.33 -15.63 -19.37
C GLU A 10 3.81 -15.54 -19.31
N GLU A 11 3.19 -16.59 -18.80
CA GLU A 11 1.77 -16.55 -18.46
C GLU A 11 1.60 -15.48 -17.39
N THR A 12 1.04 -14.35 -17.77
CA THR A 12 0.60 -13.33 -16.83
C THR A 12 -0.48 -13.97 -15.97
N LYS A 13 -0.06 -14.46 -14.80
CA LYS A 13 -0.93 -15.11 -13.84
C LYS A 13 -1.97 -14.07 -13.42
N GLY A 14 -3.17 -14.17 -13.96
CA GLY A 14 -4.30 -13.33 -13.55
C GLY A 14 -4.63 -13.58 -12.06
N PHE A 15 -5.41 -12.71 -11.45
CA PHE A 15 -5.90 -12.92 -10.09
C PHE A 15 -6.72 -14.21 -10.02
N SER A 16 -6.34 -15.10 -9.10
CA SER A 16 -7.23 -16.21 -8.73
C SER A 16 -8.37 -15.68 -7.84
N VAL A 17 -9.46 -16.42 -7.73
CA VAL A 17 -10.56 -16.08 -6.81
C VAL A 17 -10.05 -15.92 -5.37
N GLN A 18 -9.11 -16.77 -4.95
CA GLN A 18 -8.48 -16.68 -3.64
C GLN A 18 -7.70 -15.36 -3.46
N ASP A 19 -7.00 -14.89 -4.50
CA ASP A 19 -6.28 -13.61 -4.45
C ASP A 19 -7.25 -12.45 -4.29
N LEU A 20 -8.38 -12.48 -5.01
CA LEU A 20 -9.42 -11.44 -4.90
C LEU A 20 -10.02 -11.40 -3.49
N ILE A 21 -10.29 -12.57 -2.90
CA ILE A 21 -10.80 -12.65 -1.52
C ILE A 21 -9.78 -12.06 -0.54
N ILE A 22 -8.50 -12.40 -0.66
CA ILE A 22 -7.45 -11.86 0.21
C ILE A 22 -7.38 -10.33 0.11
N VAL A 23 -7.38 -9.79 -1.11
CA VAL A 23 -7.35 -8.35 -1.34
C VAL A 23 -8.59 -7.68 -0.72
N ALA A 24 -9.78 -8.22 -0.97
CA ALA A 24 -11.04 -7.66 -0.46
C ALA A 24 -11.08 -7.65 1.08
N VAL A 25 -10.71 -8.76 1.72
CA VAL A 25 -10.71 -8.89 3.18
C VAL A 25 -9.69 -7.93 3.80
N LEU A 26 -8.50 -7.81 3.24
CA LEU A 26 -7.47 -6.92 3.77
C LEU A 26 -7.84 -5.45 3.58
N LEU A 27 -8.41 -5.06 2.44
CA LEU A 27 -8.89 -3.69 2.22
C LEU A 27 -10.06 -3.36 3.17
N ALA A 28 -10.98 -4.30 3.39
CA ALA A 28 -12.06 -4.13 4.38
C ALA A 28 -11.50 -3.95 5.80
N ALA A 29 -10.53 -4.76 6.21
CA ALA A 29 -9.86 -4.62 7.50
C ALA A 29 -9.18 -3.26 7.65
N GLY A 30 -8.46 -2.78 6.61
CA GLY A 30 -7.84 -1.46 6.60
C GLY A 30 -8.87 -0.32 6.70
N THR A 31 -10.02 -0.49 6.07
CA THR A 31 -11.14 0.46 6.15
C THR A 31 -11.67 0.56 7.58
N VAL A 32 -11.90 -0.59 8.22
CA VAL A 32 -12.33 -0.66 9.63
C VAL A 32 -11.28 -0.02 10.53
N LEU A 33 -10.00 -0.34 10.36
CA LEU A 33 -8.92 0.28 11.14
C LEU A 33 -8.87 1.80 10.94
N LYS A 34 -9.02 2.29 9.72
CA LYS A 34 -9.04 3.74 9.42
C LYS A 34 -10.21 4.44 10.10
N LEU A 35 -11.38 3.82 10.14
CA LEU A 35 -12.57 4.40 10.76
C LEU A 35 -12.47 4.42 12.30
N PHE A 36 -12.13 3.29 12.91
CA PHE A 36 -12.16 3.13 14.36
C PHE A 36 -10.85 3.57 15.02
N VAL A 37 -9.72 3.00 14.62
CA VAL A 37 -8.41 3.30 15.22
C VAL A 37 -7.93 4.68 14.80
N GLY A 38 -8.14 5.06 13.54
CA GLY A 38 -7.81 6.38 13.04
C GLY A 38 -8.63 7.51 13.68
N SER A 39 -9.78 7.22 14.31
CA SER A 39 -10.54 8.21 15.08
C SER A 39 -9.95 8.46 16.47
N VAL A 40 -9.31 7.46 17.06
CA VAL A 40 -8.68 7.53 18.39
C VAL A 40 -7.26 8.10 18.28
N ILE A 41 -6.50 7.67 17.25
CA ILE A 41 -5.14 8.15 16.99
C ILE A 41 -5.23 9.39 16.11
N ASN A 42 -5.21 10.54 16.73
CA ASN A 42 -5.26 11.82 16.04
C ASN A 42 -3.94 12.58 16.23
N PHE A 43 -3.14 12.66 15.17
CA PHE A 43 -1.93 13.46 15.16
C PHE A 43 -2.24 14.85 14.58
N PHE A 44 -2.31 15.89 15.41
CA PHE A 44 -2.54 17.27 14.98
C PHE A 44 -3.79 17.48 14.08
N GLY A 45 -4.87 16.74 14.35
CA GLY A 45 -6.10 16.86 13.56
C GLY A 45 -6.17 15.89 12.37
N MET A 46 -5.14 15.10 12.11
CA MET A 46 -5.09 14.18 10.98
C MET A 46 -4.96 12.71 11.42
N LYS A 47 -5.59 11.83 10.66
CA LYS A 47 -5.72 10.40 10.98
C LYS A 47 -4.78 9.56 10.13
N PRO A 48 -4.07 8.57 10.72
CA PRO A 48 -3.25 7.63 9.96
C PRO A 48 -4.07 6.88 8.91
N ASN A 49 -3.50 6.70 7.72
CA ASN A 49 -4.16 5.96 6.64
C ASN A 49 -3.79 4.47 6.68
N PHE A 50 -4.56 3.67 7.41
CA PHE A 50 -4.34 2.21 7.53
C PHE A 50 -4.65 1.44 6.25
N ILE A 51 -5.34 2.03 5.27
CA ILE A 51 -5.61 1.38 3.98
C ILE A 51 -4.30 1.10 3.23
N ILE A 52 -3.29 1.98 3.38
CA ILE A 52 -1.97 1.78 2.78
C ILE A 52 -1.33 0.49 3.32
N ALA A 53 -1.30 0.29 4.63
CA ALA A 53 -0.77 -0.93 5.23
C ALA A 53 -1.50 -2.18 4.72
N SER A 54 -2.80 -2.10 4.55
CA SER A 54 -3.63 -3.21 4.10
C SER A 54 -3.36 -3.60 2.65
N TYR A 55 -3.27 -2.65 1.72
CA TYR A 55 -2.94 -3.02 0.35
C TYR A 55 -1.46 -3.41 0.17
N CYS A 56 -0.54 -2.83 0.94
CA CYS A 56 0.85 -3.29 0.95
C CYS A 56 0.95 -4.74 1.39
N LEU A 57 0.23 -5.13 2.44
CA LEU A 57 0.17 -6.51 2.91
C LEU A 57 -0.48 -7.43 1.86
N ALA A 58 -1.56 -7.00 1.22
CA ALA A 58 -2.21 -7.75 0.14
C ALA A 58 -1.24 -7.98 -1.04
N ILE A 59 -0.54 -6.95 -1.50
CA ILE A 59 0.44 -7.04 -2.59
C ILE A 59 1.58 -8.00 -2.22
N LEU A 60 2.09 -7.97 -0.99
CA LEU A 60 3.13 -8.88 -0.53
C LEU A 60 2.69 -10.34 -0.49
N LEU A 61 1.43 -10.60 -0.13
CA LEU A 61 0.88 -11.95 -0.04
C LEU A 61 0.49 -12.51 -1.42
N VAL A 62 -0.15 -11.70 -2.25
CA VAL A 62 -0.67 -12.11 -3.57
C VAL A 62 0.42 -12.07 -4.64
N ARG A 63 1.36 -11.12 -4.55
CA ARG A 63 2.43 -10.85 -5.52
C ARG A 63 1.91 -10.68 -6.96
N PRO A 64 0.96 -9.77 -7.19
CA PRO A 64 0.39 -9.55 -8.50
C PRO A 64 1.41 -8.89 -9.44
N ASN A 65 1.06 -8.86 -10.73
CA ASN A 65 1.80 -8.07 -11.72
C ASN A 65 1.54 -6.56 -11.51
N LEU A 66 2.22 -5.71 -12.29
CA LEU A 66 2.08 -4.25 -12.19
C LEU A 66 0.63 -3.78 -12.36
N THR A 67 -0.08 -4.34 -13.34
CA THR A 67 -1.50 -4.01 -13.57
C THR A 67 -2.36 -4.39 -12.37
N GLY A 68 -2.11 -5.56 -11.78
CA GLY A 68 -2.79 -5.99 -10.57
C GLY A 68 -2.53 -5.06 -9.38
N CYS A 69 -1.29 -4.62 -9.19
CA CYS A 69 -0.97 -3.62 -8.15
C CYS A 69 -1.68 -2.29 -8.40
N ALA A 70 -1.73 -1.82 -9.65
CA ALA A 70 -2.44 -0.61 -10.01
C ALA A 70 -3.95 -0.72 -9.73
N ILE A 71 -4.57 -1.86 -10.05
CA ILE A 71 -5.98 -2.11 -9.73
C ILE A 71 -6.21 -2.08 -8.22
N ILE A 72 -5.36 -2.72 -7.43
CA ILE A 72 -5.45 -2.69 -5.96
C ILE A 72 -5.35 -1.25 -5.44
N GLY A 73 -4.41 -0.45 -5.95
CA GLY A 73 -4.26 0.95 -5.59
C GLY A 73 -5.49 1.80 -5.94
N LEU A 74 -6.07 1.60 -7.13
CA LEU A 74 -7.30 2.28 -7.55
C LEU A 74 -8.50 1.88 -6.68
N LEU A 75 -8.63 0.60 -6.32
CA LEU A 75 -9.66 0.12 -5.39
C LEU A 75 -9.50 0.75 -4.00
N ALA A 76 -8.26 0.82 -3.50
CA ALA A 76 -7.97 1.51 -2.24
C ALA A 76 -8.33 3.00 -2.30
N GLY A 77 -8.00 3.68 -3.41
CA GLY A 77 -8.40 5.06 -3.68
C GLY A 77 -9.92 5.23 -3.74
N ALA A 78 -10.64 4.30 -4.39
CA ALA A 78 -12.10 4.30 -4.45
C ALA A 78 -12.74 4.14 -3.06
N ILE A 79 -12.23 3.23 -2.24
CA ILE A 79 -12.69 3.05 -0.85
C ILE A 79 -12.49 4.34 -0.05
N CYS A 80 -11.36 5.03 -0.25
CA CYS A 80 -11.08 6.30 0.42
C CYS A 80 -12.11 7.41 0.11
N GLN A 81 -12.85 7.32 -1.03
CA GLN A 81 -13.89 8.31 -1.34
C GLN A 81 -15.08 8.26 -0.38
N PHE A 82 -15.36 7.09 0.19
CA PHE A 82 -16.44 6.88 1.16
C PHE A 82 -16.01 7.19 2.60
N LEU A 83 -14.76 7.56 2.81
CA LEU A 83 -14.20 7.81 4.13
C LEU A 83 -13.93 9.31 4.32
N PRO A 84 -13.93 9.80 5.57
CA PRO A 84 -13.57 11.20 5.86
C PRO A 84 -12.17 11.53 5.33
N GLY A 85 -12.07 12.57 4.54
CA GLY A 85 -10.81 13.04 3.96
C GLY A 85 -11.04 13.90 2.71
N THR A 86 -9.96 14.24 2.01
CA THR A 86 -10.02 14.99 0.76
C THR A 86 -10.36 14.03 -0.38
N PRO A 87 -11.48 14.23 -1.07
CA PRO A 87 -11.91 13.31 -2.14
C PRO A 87 -10.92 13.34 -3.32
N TRP A 88 -11.03 12.37 -4.18
CA TRP A 88 -10.32 12.09 -5.44
C TRP A 88 -8.79 12.14 -5.43
N LEU A 89 -8.12 12.91 -4.57
CA LEU A 89 -6.66 12.90 -4.45
C LEU A 89 -6.10 11.54 -4.05
N ASN A 90 -6.90 10.75 -3.32
CA ASN A 90 -6.51 9.39 -2.92
C ASN A 90 -6.39 8.43 -4.11
N PHE A 91 -7.06 8.67 -5.25
CA PHE A 91 -6.86 7.84 -6.44
C PHE A 91 -5.41 7.92 -6.92
N ILE A 92 -4.85 9.12 -6.97
CA ILE A 92 -3.47 9.35 -7.42
C ILE A 92 -2.49 8.80 -6.38
N SER A 93 -2.67 9.16 -5.12
CA SER A 93 -1.74 8.80 -4.06
C SER A 93 -1.70 7.29 -3.79
N GLU A 94 -2.86 6.61 -3.74
CA GLU A 94 -2.90 5.17 -3.49
C GLU A 94 -2.43 4.37 -4.71
N LEU A 95 -2.69 4.86 -5.93
CA LEU A 95 -2.13 4.27 -7.14
C LEU A 95 -0.60 4.32 -7.13
N LEU A 96 -0.01 5.49 -6.84
CA LEU A 96 1.44 5.65 -6.77
C LEU A 96 2.06 4.82 -5.65
N GLY A 97 1.40 4.74 -4.50
CA GLY A 97 1.80 3.87 -3.39
C GLY A 97 1.82 2.39 -3.80
N ALA A 98 0.76 1.89 -4.44
CA ALA A 98 0.66 0.50 -4.86
C ALA A 98 1.68 0.14 -5.97
N VAL A 99 1.91 1.06 -6.91
CA VAL A 99 2.95 0.91 -7.95
C VAL A 99 4.34 0.89 -7.31
N THR A 100 4.61 1.77 -6.35
CA THR A 100 5.87 1.76 -5.59
C THR A 100 6.05 0.44 -4.86
N MET A 101 4.99 -0.09 -4.25
CA MET A 101 5.02 -1.39 -3.58
C MET A 101 5.38 -2.53 -4.52
N PHE A 102 4.90 -2.50 -5.79
CA PHE A 102 5.29 -3.48 -6.81
C PHE A 102 6.79 -3.50 -7.05
N PHE A 103 7.44 -2.34 -7.14
CA PHE A 103 8.89 -2.29 -7.32
C PHE A 103 9.64 -2.69 -6.05
N MET A 104 9.20 -2.21 -4.90
CA MET A 104 9.86 -2.49 -3.62
C MET A 104 9.78 -3.96 -3.20
N MET A 105 8.70 -4.68 -3.51
CA MET A 105 8.60 -6.10 -3.17
C MET A 105 9.63 -6.99 -3.92
N LYS A 106 10.20 -6.48 -5.02
CA LYS A 106 11.23 -7.18 -5.81
C LYS A 106 12.64 -6.99 -5.24
N VAL A 107 12.85 -5.97 -4.42
CA VAL A 107 14.15 -5.67 -3.82
C VAL A 107 14.33 -6.52 -2.57
N PRO A 108 15.38 -7.38 -2.49
CA PRO A 108 15.58 -8.24 -1.32
C PRO A 108 16.22 -7.44 -0.17
N PHE A 109 15.42 -6.98 0.76
CA PHE A 109 15.92 -6.39 2.00
C PHE A 109 16.04 -7.47 3.08
N LYS A 110 17.27 -8.00 3.28
CA LYS A 110 17.58 -8.99 4.30
C LYS A 110 18.67 -8.46 5.21
N PHE A 111 18.46 -8.55 6.51
CA PHE A 111 19.49 -8.27 7.52
C PHE A 111 19.73 -9.55 8.33
N GLY A 112 20.80 -10.27 7.98
CA GLY A 112 21.09 -11.58 8.52
C GLY A 112 19.97 -12.59 8.21
N LYS A 113 19.36 -13.17 9.25
CA LYS A 113 18.22 -14.12 9.14
C LYS A 113 16.85 -13.43 9.05
N LEU A 114 16.78 -12.13 9.28
CA LEU A 114 15.53 -11.36 9.29
C LEU A 114 15.20 -10.85 7.88
N ASN A 115 13.98 -11.14 7.44
CA ASN A 115 13.43 -10.56 6.22
C ASN A 115 12.75 -9.23 6.54
N LEU A 116 13.43 -8.12 6.26
CA LEU A 116 12.91 -6.77 6.47
C LEU A 116 12.18 -6.20 5.25
N ASN A 117 12.01 -7.02 4.21
CA ASN A 117 11.32 -6.56 2.99
C ASN A 117 9.91 -6.04 3.27
N PRO A 118 9.03 -6.71 4.07
CA PRO A 118 7.71 -6.18 4.35
C PRO A 118 7.74 -4.80 5.03
N LEU A 119 8.66 -4.61 5.97
CA LEU A 119 8.80 -3.35 6.71
C LEU A 119 9.26 -2.21 5.80
N LEU A 120 10.40 -2.39 5.10
CA LEU A 120 11.00 -1.33 4.29
C LEU A 120 10.15 -1.02 3.06
N SER A 121 9.59 -2.05 2.39
CA SER A 121 8.73 -1.86 1.23
C SER A 121 7.47 -1.08 1.59
N THR A 122 6.83 -1.42 2.71
CA THR A 122 5.64 -0.69 3.18
C THR A 122 5.99 0.73 3.60
N PHE A 123 7.12 0.93 4.28
CA PHE A 123 7.56 2.27 4.69
C PHE A 123 7.74 3.18 3.48
N VAL A 124 8.52 2.76 2.48
CA VAL A 124 8.77 3.54 1.25
C VAL A 124 7.47 3.78 0.49
N SER A 125 6.64 2.76 0.32
CA SER A 125 5.35 2.86 -0.35
C SER A 125 4.44 3.89 0.34
N THR A 126 4.39 3.88 1.68
CA THR A 126 3.59 4.83 2.45
C THR A 126 4.12 6.26 2.34
N VAL A 127 5.44 6.44 2.36
CA VAL A 127 6.05 7.78 2.18
C VAL A 127 5.75 8.32 0.79
N VAL A 128 5.83 7.50 -0.26
CA VAL A 128 5.50 7.92 -1.63
C VAL A 128 4.01 8.22 -1.76
N SER A 129 3.13 7.38 -1.22
CA SER A 129 1.68 7.64 -1.24
C SER A 129 1.33 8.91 -0.48
N GLY A 130 1.79 9.05 0.76
CA GLY A 130 1.55 10.25 1.58
C GLY A 130 2.16 11.52 1.00
N GLY A 131 3.39 11.42 0.47
CA GLY A 131 4.07 12.53 -0.20
C GLY A 131 3.34 12.99 -1.45
N SER A 132 2.91 12.06 -2.31
CA SER A 132 2.12 12.39 -3.51
C SER A 132 0.76 12.98 -3.16
N PHE A 133 0.11 12.51 -2.09
CA PHE A 133 -1.12 13.14 -1.58
C PHE A 133 -0.90 14.61 -1.22
N VAL A 134 0.18 14.90 -0.48
CA VAL A 134 0.52 16.28 -0.08
C VAL A 134 0.83 17.16 -1.29
N VAL A 135 1.58 16.64 -2.26
CA VAL A 135 1.86 17.35 -3.50
C VAL A 135 0.56 17.66 -4.26
N CYS A 136 -0.33 16.67 -4.39
CA CYS A 136 -1.64 16.89 -5.03
C CYS A 136 -2.49 17.92 -4.26
N LEU A 137 -2.45 17.90 -2.93
CA LEU A 137 -3.16 18.87 -2.10
C LEU A 137 -2.70 20.30 -2.37
N LEU A 138 -1.39 20.51 -2.53
CA LEU A 138 -0.84 21.82 -2.89
C LEU A 138 -1.26 22.26 -4.29
N LEU A 139 -1.10 21.36 -5.27
CA LEU A 139 -1.31 21.72 -6.69
C LEU A 139 -2.79 21.94 -7.03
N PHE A 140 -3.68 21.12 -6.46
CA PHE A 140 -5.09 21.12 -6.83
C PHE A 140 -6.01 21.82 -5.83
N MET A 141 -5.60 21.90 -4.56
CA MET A 141 -6.43 22.49 -3.49
C MET A 141 -5.88 23.82 -2.98
N GLY A 142 -4.72 24.27 -3.49
CA GLY A 142 -4.12 25.55 -3.08
C GLY A 142 -3.71 25.59 -1.61
N ALA A 143 -3.37 24.42 -1.02
CA ALA A 143 -2.92 24.37 0.36
C ALA A 143 -1.66 25.21 0.58
N SER A 144 -1.53 25.85 1.74
CA SER A 144 -0.36 26.67 2.05
C SER A 144 0.88 25.83 2.30
N SER A 145 2.07 26.39 2.01
CA SER A 145 3.34 25.70 2.29
C SER A 145 3.52 25.33 3.77
N SER A 146 2.91 26.05 4.69
CA SER A 146 2.89 25.74 6.11
C SER A 146 2.15 24.44 6.41
N SER A 147 1.16 24.06 5.61
CA SER A 147 0.47 22.78 5.73
C SER A 147 1.40 21.60 5.47
N LEU A 148 2.42 21.75 4.59
CA LEU A 148 3.42 20.71 4.33
C LEU A 148 4.15 20.28 5.59
N VAL A 149 4.59 21.25 6.41
CA VAL A 149 5.32 20.96 7.64
C VAL A 149 4.48 20.13 8.60
N ALA A 150 3.17 20.40 8.66
CA ALA A 150 2.24 19.63 9.49
C ALA A 150 2.01 18.20 8.95
N TYR A 151 2.07 18.00 7.62
CA TYR A 151 1.88 16.66 7.02
C TYR A 151 3.10 15.73 7.17
N ILE A 152 4.33 16.25 7.24
CA ILE A 152 5.54 15.44 7.36
C ILE A 152 5.46 14.44 8.53
N PRO A 153 5.22 14.85 9.79
CA PRO A 153 5.17 13.92 10.91
C PRO A 153 4.03 12.90 10.79
N ILE A 154 2.94 13.25 10.10
CA ILE A 154 1.80 12.36 9.91
C ILE A 154 2.14 11.28 8.89
N VAL A 155 2.74 11.65 7.77
CA VAL A 155 3.19 10.69 6.75
C VAL A 155 4.23 9.74 7.33
N LEU A 156 5.22 10.27 8.06
CA LEU A 156 6.26 9.45 8.69
C LEU A 156 5.70 8.57 9.80
N GLY A 157 4.82 9.09 10.65
CA GLY A 157 4.15 8.33 11.70
C GLY A 157 3.27 7.21 11.12
N THR A 158 2.49 7.51 10.07
CA THR A 158 1.70 6.50 9.36
C THR A 158 2.60 5.44 8.73
N ALA A 159 3.71 5.83 8.10
CA ALA A 159 4.68 4.92 7.50
C ALA A 159 5.32 4.01 8.56
N ALA A 160 5.72 4.55 9.71
CA ALA A 160 6.31 3.77 10.79
C ALA A 160 5.30 2.75 11.38
N ILE A 161 4.10 3.21 11.75
CA ILE A 161 3.06 2.34 12.33
C ILE A 161 2.64 1.27 11.32
N GLY A 162 2.35 1.67 10.08
CA GLY A 162 1.90 0.77 9.02
C GLY A 162 2.96 -0.28 8.67
N SER A 163 4.24 0.10 8.59
CA SER A 163 5.33 -0.82 8.26
C SER A 163 5.57 -1.87 9.35
N VAL A 164 5.50 -1.47 10.62
CA VAL A 164 5.59 -2.41 11.76
C VAL A 164 4.39 -3.37 11.75
N LEU A 165 3.18 -2.87 11.54
CA LEU A 165 1.98 -3.69 11.45
C LEU A 165 2.11 -4.73 10.32
N VAL A 166 2.53 -4.34 9.14
CA VAL A 166 2.71 -5.24 7.99
C VAL A 166 3.81 -6.26 8.26
N GLN A 167 4.92 -5.85 8.88
CA GLN A 167 6.01 -6.77 9.25
C GLN A 167 5.52 -7.86 10.21
N LEU A 168 4.71 -7.50 11.22
CA LEU A 168 4.18 -8.43 12.21
C LEU A 168 3.15 -9.38 11.61
N LEU A 169 2.28 -8.89 10.73
CA LEU A 169 1.19 -9.68 10.14
C LEU A 169 1.64 -10.53 8.95
N TYR A 170 2.68 -10.14 8.23
CA TYR A 170 3.11 -10.82 7.01
C TYR A 170 3.46 -12.29 7.22
N LEU A 171 4.29 -12.60 8.23
CA LEU A 171 4.75 -13.97 8.48
C LEU A 171 3.62 -14.91 8.90
N PRO A 172 2.75 -14.58 9.89
CA PRO A 172 1.65 -15.46 10.26
C PRO A 172 0.64 -15.64 9.12
N LEU A 173 0.26 -14.58 8.41
CA LEU A 173 -0.68 -14.68 7.30
C LEU A 173 -0.11 -15.48 6.13
N LYS A 174 1.17 -15.31 5.82
CA LYS A 174 1.84 -16.11 4.80
C LYS A 174 1.79 -17.62 5.13
N LYS A 175 1.99 -17.98 6.39
CA LYS A 175 1.91 -19.39 6.84
C LYS A 175 0.48 -19.94 6.73
N VAL A 176 -0.52 -19.17 7.18
CA VAL A 176 -1.93 -19.59 7.15
C VAL A 176 -2.41 -19.76 5.71
N LEU A 177 -1.97 -18.91 4.80
CA LEU A 177 -2.35 -18.96 3.39
C LEU A 177 -1.51 -19.94 2.56
N ASN A 178 -0.54 -20.64 3.18
CA ASN A 178 0.39 -21.56 2.52
C ASN A 178 1.12 -20.96 1.29
N ARG A 179 1.62 -19.71 1.42
CA ARG A 179 2.26 -18.93 0.36
C ARG A 179 3.72 -18.61 0.62
#